data_5b6ab820104700490a35b0376fddb377
#
_entry.id   5b6ab820104700490a35b0376fddb377
#
_cell.length_a   1.000
_cell.length_b   1.000
_cell.length_c   1.000
_cell.angle_alpha   90.00
_cell.angle_beta   90.00
_cell.angle_gamma   90.00
#
_symmetry.space_group_name_H-M   'P 1'
#
loop_
_entity.id
_entity.type
_entity.pdbx_description
1 polymer ?
#
loop_
_entity_poly.entity_id
_entity_poly.type
_entity_poly.pdbx_seq_one_letter_code
_entity_poly.pdbx_strand_id
1 'polypeptide(L)'
;MSAVPPGDRARVTVGVAVPPHDAFRLFTEEIELWWRRGPRFRNAPGDSGLIALEPKLGGRVFESYSVGAREHVVEIGRIRVWDPPRRLLFDWRARNFAPAERTEVEVLFEPSASGTRVTVTHSGWAALRADHPVRHGKVGAEHSREVGLWWGALLSAWRLHCSGPADDH
;
A
#
# COMPACT_ATOMS: atom_id res chain seq x y z
N MET A 1 1.82 26.91 -10.57
CA MET A 1 1.85 25.48 -10.20
C MET A 1 3.19 25.13 -9.58
N SER A 2 3.18 24.72 -8.35
CA SER A 2 4.40 24.26 -7.72
C SER A 2 4.76 22.88 -8.29
N ALA A 3 6.00 22.74 -8.74
CA ALA A 3 6.53 21.47 -9.18
C ALA A 3 6.61 20.50 -8.00
N VAL A 4 6.35 19.21 -8.24
CA VAL A 4 6.55 18.17 -7.24
C VAL A 4 8.05 18.06 -6.95
N PRO A 5 8.49 18.19 -5.69
CA PRO A 5 9.91 18.04 -5.35
C PRO A 5 10.43 16.66 -5.74
N PRO A 6 11.69 16.56 -6.20
CA PRO A 6 12.32 15.26 -6.45
C PRO A 6 12.26 14.38 -5.20
N GLY A 7 11.85 13.12 -5.39
CA GLY A 7 11.72 12.17 -4.29
C GLY A 7 10.46 12.29 -3.46
N ASP A 8 9.53 13.18 -3.82
CA ASP A 8 8.27 13.34 -3.08
C ASP A 8 7.31 12.18 -3.33
N ARG A 9 7.28 11.61 -4.52
CA ARG A 9 6.32 10.56 -4.86
C ARG A 9 6.89 9.47 -5.73
N ALA A 10 6.28 8.28 -5.61
CA ALA A 10 6.44 7.18 -6.53
C ALA A 10 5.08 6.78 -7.07
N ARG A 11 5.02 6.41 -8.35
CA ARG A 11 3.79 6.00 -9.02
C ARG A 11 4.03 4.69 -9.74
N VAL A 12 3.15 3.71 -9.50
CA VAL A 12 3.19 2.39 -10.13
C VAL A 12 1.81 2.07 -10.69
N THR A 13 1.78 1.59 -11.93
CA THR A 13 0.54 1.20 -12.61
C THR A 13 0.57 -0.27 -12.95
N VAL A 14 -0.56 -0.94 -12.77
CA VAL A 14 -0.75 -2.35 -13.11
C VAL A 14 -2.13 -2.55 -13.74
N GLY A 15 -2.23 -3.49 -14.69
CA GLY A 15 -3.51 -3.93 -15.24
C GLY A 15 -3.93 -5.26 -14.65
N VAL A 16 -5.22 -5.38 -14.31
CA VAL A 16 -5.82 -6.63 -13.83
C VAL A 16 -7.05 -6.98 -14.66
N ALA A 17 -7.29 -8.28 -14.86
CA ALA A 17 -8.35 -8.79 -15.74
C ALA A 17 -9.70 -8.95 -15.03
N VAL A 18 -10.01 -8.07 -14.09
CA VAL A 18 -11.29 -8.01 -13.38
C VAL A 18 -11.85 -6.59 -13.46
N PRO A 19 -13.19 -6.42 -13.41
CA PRO A 19 -13.77 -5.07 -13.46
C PRO A 19 -13.44 -4.25 -12.21
N PRO A 20 -13.56 -2.91 -12.28
CA PRO A 20 -13.16 -2.02 -11.18
C PRO A 20 -13.79 -2.34 -9.83
N HIS A 21 -15.05 -2.74 -9.80
CA HIS A 21 -15.72 -3.13 -8.56
C HIS A 21 -15.02 -4.30 -7.87
N ASP A 22 -14.68 -5.34 -8.64
CA ASP A 22 -13.96 -6.51 -8.11
C ASP A 22 -12.52 -6.15 -7.75
N ALA A 23 -11.85 -5.35 -8.58
CA ALA A 23 -10.48 -4.90 -8.30
C ALA A 23 -10.40 -4.14 -6.97
N PHE A 24 -11.34 -3.23 -6.74
CA PHE A 24 -11.41 -2.47 -5.49
C PHE A 24 -11.65 -3.38 -4.29
N ARG A 25 -12.58 -4.32 -4.40
CA ARG A 25 -12.89 -5.27 -3.34
C ARG A 25 -11.71 -6.19 -3.02
N LEU A 26 -11.07 -6.75 -4.04
CA LEU A 26 -9.91 -7.63 -3.87
C LEU A 26 -8.73 -6.89 -3.24
N PHE A 27 -8.52 -5.63 -3.60
CA PHE A 27 -7.46 -4.82 -3.02
C PHE A 27 -7.69 -4.55 -1.53
N THR A 28 -8.92 -4.22 -1.16
CA THR A 28 -9.27 -3.76 0.20
C THR A 28 -9.64 -4.90 1.13
N GLU A 29 -10.68 -5.65 0.80
CA GLU A 29 -11.22 -6.67 1.70
C GLU A 29 -10.32 -7.90 1.82
N GLU A 30 -9.57 -8.22 0.77
CA GLU A 30 -8.69 -9.37 0.74
C GLU A 30 -7.20 -9.04 0.90
N ILE A 31 -6.91 -7.90 1.51
CA ILE A 31 -5.53 -7.39 1.65
C ILE A 31 -4.59 -8.41 2.32
N GLU A 32 -5.05 -9.15 3.31
CA GLU A 32 -4.25 -10.19 3.98
C GLU A 32 -3.77 -11.27 3.00
N LEU A 33 -4.55 -11.58 1.99
CA LEU A 33 -4.27 -12.68 1.08
C LEU A 33 -3.20 -12.36 0.04
N TRP A 34 -2.96 -11.08 -0.24
CA TRP A 34 -1.98 -10.70 -1.26
C TRP A 34 -0.84 -9.81 -0.76
N TRP A 35 -1.01 -9.09 0.36
CA TRP A 35 0.06 -8.25 0.91
C TRP A 35 1.22 -9.13 1.35
N ARG A 36 2.39 -8.92 0.76
CA ARG A 36 3.54 -9.80 0.95
C ARG A 36 3.98 -9.86 2.40
N ARG A 37 4.45 -11.02 2.80
CA ARG A 37 5.04 -11.25 4.12
C ARG A 37 6.53 -10.93 4.11
N GLY A 38 7.10 -10.85 5.29
CA GLY A 38 8.51 -10.57 5.49
C GLY A 38 8.78 -9.15 5.97
N PRO A 39 9.98 -8.89 6.48
CA PRO A 39 10.32 -7.63 7.16
C PRO A 39 10.32 -6.40 6.24
N ARG A 40 10.41 -6.59 4.93
CA ARG A 40 10.31 -5.49 3.96
C ARG A 40 8.89 -4.97 3.81
N PHE A 41 7.88 -5.79 4.09
CA PHE A 41 6.48 -5.51 3.78
C PHE A 41 5.58 -5.45 5.01
N ARG A 42 5.94 -6.15 6.09
CA ARG A 42 5.13 -6.24 7.31
C ARG A 42 5.92 -5.87 8.56
N ASN A 43 5.20 -5.30 9.52
CA ASN A 43 5.75 -4.97 10.83
C ASN A 43 5.74 -6.17 11.79
N ALA A 44 4.84 -7.13 11.57
CA ALA A 44 4.73 -8.33 12.38
C ALA A 44 5.97 -9.23 12.23
N PRO A 45 6.44 -9.87 13.32
CA PRO A 45 7.61 -10.76 13.26
C PRO A 45 7.33 -12.02 12.43
N GLY A 46 8.29 -12.39 11.58
CA GLY A 46 8.23 -13.62 10.79
C GLY A 46 7.00 -13.71 9.92
N ASP A 47 6.34 -14.86 9.95
CA ASP A 47 5.11 -15.13 9.19
C ASP A 47 3.85 -14.97 10.06
N SER A 48 3.98 -14.38 11.25
CA SER A 48 2.85 -14.15 12.15
C SER A 48 2.05 -12.91 11.74
N GLY A 49 0.86 -12.81 12.28
CA GLY A 49 0.03 -11.62 12.16
C GLY A 49 -0.84 -11.56 10.91
N LEU A 50 -1.72 -10.57 10.95
CA LEU A 50 -2.68 -10.28 9.90
C LEU A 50 -2.60 -8.79 9.55
N ILE A 51 -2.75 -8.47 8.28
CA ILE A 51 -2.97 -7.10 7.84
C ILE A 51 -4.44 -6.94 7.44
N ALA A 52 -5.05 -5.86 7.85
CA ALA A 52 -6.46 -5.61 7.59
C ALA A 52 -6.72 -4.15 7.28
N LEU A 53 -7.84 -3.91 6.61
CA LEU A 53 -8.32 -2.59 6.28
C LEU A 53 -9.80 -2.53 6.65
N GLU A 54 -10.16 -1.54 7.44
CA GLU A 54 -11.57 -1.28 7.78
C GLU A 54 -12.23 -0.53 6.62
N PRO A 55 -13.22 -1.12 5.94
CA PRO A 55 -13.71 -0.61 4.64
C PRO A 55 -14.69 0.56 4.80
N LYS A 56 -14.20 1.69 5.23
CA LYS A 56 -14.98 2.91 5.43
C LYS A 56 -14.09 4.15 5.56
N LEU A 57 -14.66 5.32 5.34
CA LEU A 57 -13.98 6.59 5.63
C LEU A 57 -13.61 6.63 7.12
N GLY A 58 -12.36 7.01 7.41
CA GLY A 58 -11.81 7.02 8.77
C GLY A 58 -11.40 5.65 9.28
N GLY A 59 -11.61 4.58 8.51
CA GLY A 59 -11.17 3.23 8.86
C GLY A 59 -9.65 3.10 8.96
N ARG A 60 -9.19 2.12 9.71
CA ARG A 60 -7.77 1.86 9.89
C ARG A 60 -7.24 0.93 8.81
N VAL A 61 -5.99 1.15 8.41
CA VAL A 61 -5.15 0.14 7.77
C VAL A 61 -4.15 -0.29 8.84
N PHE A 62 -4.14 -1.55 9.22
CA PHE A 62 -3.38 -1.98 10.40
C PHE A 62 -2.92 -3.43 10.30
N GLU A 63 -1.88 -3.76 11.07
CA GLU A 63 -1.45 -5.12 11.33
C GLU A 63 -1.75 -5.49 12.78
N SER A 64 -2.15 -6.74 13.01
CA SER A 64 -2.28 -7.31 14.35
C SER A 64 -1.46 -8.59 14.45
N TYR A 65 -0.77 -8.78 15.56
CA TYR A 65 0.02 -9.98 15.83
C TYR A 65 0.13 -10.23 17.33
N SER A 66 0.46 -11.46 17.70
CA SER A 66 0.63 -11.86 19.09
C SER A 66 2.08 -12.24 19.37
N VAL A 67 2.59 -11.81 20.53
CA VAL A 67 3.86 -12.28 21.09
C VAL A 67 3.54 -12.87 22.45
N GLY A 68 3.60 -14.21 22.56
CA GLY A 68 3.10 -14.91 23.73
C GLY A 68 1.60 -14.67 23.90
N ALA A 69 1.18 -14.23 25.09
CA ALA A 69 -0.21 -13.90 25.40
C ALA A 69 -0.60 -12.46 25.07
N ARG A 70 0.36 -11.64 24.57
CA ARG A 70 0.13 -10.23 24.26
C ARG A 70 -0.22 -10.04 22.80
N GLU A 71 -1.32 -9.33 22.57
CA GLU A 71 -1.71 -8.87 21.25
C GLU A 71 -1.14 -7.47 20.99
N HIS A 72 -0.61 -7.26 19.79
CA HIS A 72 -0.09 -5.98 19.32
C HIS A 72 -0.86 -5.55 18.09
N VAL A 73 -1.18 -4.26 18.01
CA VAL A 73 -1.79 -3.64 16.83
C VAL A 73 -0.88 -2.51 16.37
N VAL A 74 -0.49 -2.54 15.10
CA VAL A 74 0.30 -1.49 14.46
C VAL A 74 -0.58 -0.81 13.43
N GLU A 75 -0.98 0.42 13.69
CA GLU A 75 -1.74 1.21 12.74
C GLU A 75 -0.80 1.78 11.67
N ILE A 76 -1.03 1.40 10.41
CA ILE A 76 -0.28 1.90 9.26
C ILE A 76 -0.82 3.27 8.85
N GLY A 77 -2.15 3.43 8.83
CA GLY A 77 -2.78 4.69 8.49
C GLY A 77 -4.29 4.69 8.63
N ARG A 78 -4.87 5.83 8.27
CA ARG A 78 -6.32 6.06 8.25
C ARG A 78 -6.80 6.34 6.85
N ILE A 79 -7.98 5.82 6.51
CA ILE A 79 -8.61 6.07 5.21
C ILE A 79 -9.17 7.49 5.21
N ARG A 80 -8.71 8.29 4.25
CA ARG A 80 -9.12 9.68 4.03
C ARG A 80 -10.11 9.85 2.91
N VAL A 81 -10.08 8.96 1.93
CA VAL A 81 -11.05 8.89 0.84
C VAL A 81 -11.44 7.44 0.67
N TRP A 82 -12.73 7.19 0.70
CA TRP A 82 -13.35 5.90 0.44
C TRP A 82 -14.41 6.09 -0.63
N ASP A 83 -14.04 5.88 -1.89
CA ASP A 83 -14.92 6.08 -3.05
C ASP A 83 -14.90 4.85 -3.96
N PRO A 84 -15.50 3.73 -3.52
CA PRO A 84 -15.58 2.54 -4.39
C PRO A 84 -16.47 2.79 -5.60
N PRO A 85 -16.17 2.25 -6.76
CA PRO A 85 -15.00 1.41 -7.05
C PRO A 85 -13.82 2.17 -7.65
N ARG A 86 -13.72 3.50 -7.43
CA ARG A 86 -12.82 4.40 -8.17
C ARG A 86 -11.56 4.79 -7.43
N ARG A 87 -11.67 5.11 -6.14
CA ARG A 87 -10.55 5.76 -5.44
C ARG A 87 -10.49 5.39 -3.97
N LEU A 88 -9.26 5.13 -3.51
CA LEU A 88 -8.90 4.93 -2.12
C LEU A 88 -7.72 5.85 -1.80
N LEU A 89 -7.76 6.55 -0.69
CA LEU A 89 -6.63 7.34 -0.19
C LEU A 89 -6.50 7.09 1.30
N PHE A 90 -5.30 6.75 1.74
CA PHE A 90 -5.02 6.56 3.16
C PHE A 90 -3.64 7.09 3.53
N ASP A 91 -3.47 7.46 4.80
CA ASP A 91 -2.16 7.81 5.34
C ASP A 91 -1.31 6.55 5.46
N TRP A 92 0.00 6.70 5.29
CA TRP A 92 0.94 5.61 5.49
C TRP A 92 2.07 6.04 6.41
N ARG A 93 2.35 5.20 7.41
CA ARG A 93 3.43 5.39 8.38
C ARG A 93 4.21 4.10 8.55
N ALA A 94 5.54 4.21 8.52
CA ALA A 94 6.39 3.11 8.91
C ALA A 94 6.57 3.12 10.45
N ARG A 95 7.05 2.00 10.99
CA ARG A 95 7.30 1.84 12.42
C ARG A 95 8.24 2.91 12.99
N ASN A 96 9.18 3.40 12.19
CA ASN A 96 10.18 4.40 12.58
C ASN A 96 9.73 5.85 12.34
N PHE A 97 8.47 6.08 12.01
CA PHE A 97 7.93 7.44 11.87
C PHE A 97 7.61 8.03 13.24
N ALA A 98 7.94 9.31 13.43
CA ALA A 98 7.48 10.06 14.59
C ALA A 98 5.95 10.27 14.53
N PRO A 99 5.27 10.58 15.65
CA PRO A 99 3.81 10.67 15.69
C PRO A 99 3.18 11.61 14.66
N ALA A 100 3.87 12.71 14.31
CA ALA A 100 3.39 13.68 13.32
C ALA A 100 3.83 13.37 11.88
N GLU A 101 4.73 12.41 11.69
CA GLU A 101 5.23 12.05 10.38
C GLU A 101 4.29 11.06 9.71
N ARG A 102 3.95 11.33 8.46
CA ARG A 102 3.13 10.45 7.62
C ARG A 102 3.32 10.79 6.15
N THR A 103 3.02 9.80 5.32
CA THR A 103 2.94 9.95 3.88
C THR A 103 1.52 9.58 3.45
N GLU A 104 1.23 9.61 2.15
CA GLU A 104 -0.09 9.29 1.62
C GLU A 104 0.00 8.26 0.51
N VAL A 105 -0.96 7.35 0.48
CA VAL A 105 -1.12 6.38 -0.60
C VAL A 105 -2.48 6.60 -1.26
N GLU A 106 -2.45 6.92 -2.55
CA GLU A 106 -3.65 6.99 -3.38
C GLU A 106 -3.70 5.81 -4.32
N VAL A 107 -4.84 5.16 -4.42
CA VAL A 107 -5.09 4.07 -5.36
C VAL A 107 -6.26 4.46 -6.24
N LEU A 108 -6.02 4.53 -7.55
CA LEU A 108 -7.04 4.81 -8.56
C LEU A 108 -7.35 3.53 -9.33
N PHE A 109 -8.64 3.27 -9.51
CA PHE A 109 -9.16 2.12 -10.25
C PHE A 109 -9.94 2.63 -11.45
N GLU A 110 -9.40 2.43 -12.64
CA GLU A 110 -9.99 2.95 -13.88
C GLU A 110 -10.36 1.80 -14.81
N PRO A 111 -11.55 1.83 -15.43
CA PRO A 111 -11.92 0.81 -16.42
C PRO A 111 -10.91 0.80 -17.56
N SER A 112 -10.58 -0.39 -18.04
CA SER A 112 -9.73 -0.59 -19.21
C SER A 112 -10.37 -1.61 -20.15
N ALA A 113 -9.84 -1.74 -21.38
CA ALA A 113 -10.35 -2.70 -22.35
C ALA A 113 -10.29 -4.15 -21.84
N SER A 114 -9.32 -4.48 -20.99
CA SER A 114 -9.07 -5.82 -20.46
C SER A 114 -9.49 -6.01 -18.99
N GLY A 115 -10.07 -4.99 -18.36
CA GLY A 115 -10.48 -5.05 -16.96
C GLY A 115 -10.33 -3.73 -16.25
N THR A 116 -9.28 -3.59 -15.44
CA THR A 116 -9.02 -2.38 -14.64
C THR A 116 -7.55 -1.99 -14.72
N ARG A 117 -7.31 -0.71 -14.91
CA ARG A 117 -6.00 -0.10 -14.71
C ARG A 117 -5.94 0.47 -13.31
N VAL A 118 -4.97 0.04 -12.54
CA VAL A 118 -4.79 0.48 -11.15
C VAL A 118 -3.50 1.25 -11.02
N THR A 119 -3.58 2.46 -10.49
CA THR A 119 -2.43 3.33 -10.28
C THR A 119 -2.29 3.63 -8.79
N VAL A 120 -1.16 3.25 -8.21
CA VAL A 120 -0.78 3.60 -6.84
C VAL A 120 0.20 4.77 -6.90
N THR A 121 -0.12 5.83 -6.17
CA THR A 121 0.77 6.98 -5.98
C THR A 121 1.03 7.12 -4.48
N HIS A 122 2.30 6.95 -4.09
CA HIS A 122 2.75 7.14 -2.72
C HIS A 122 3.53 8.45 -2.66
N SER A 123 2.99 9.44 -1.96
CA SER A 123 3.50 10.81 -1.94
C SER A 123 3.68 11.34 -0.52
N GLY A 124 4.23 12.56 -0.40
CA GLY A 124 4.47 13.20 0.88
C GLY A 124 5.87 12.94 1.46
N TRP A 125 6.72 12.24 0.73
CA TRP A 125 8.08 11.90 1.20
C TRP A 125 8.96 13.14 1.38
N ALA A 126 8.74 14.20 0.61
CA ALA A 126 9.53 15.43 0.71
C ALA A 126 9.40 16.13 2.08
N ALA A 127 8.31 15.87 2.80
CA ALA A 127 8.11 16.42 4.15
C ALA A 127 8.94 15.70 5.22
N LEU A 128 9.50 14.53 4.91
CA LEU A 128 10.38 13.79 5.80
C LEU A 128 11.82 14.27 5.60
N ARG A 129 12.56 14.40 6.72
CA ARG A 129 13.98 14.80 6.65
C ARG A 129 14.80 13.86 5.76
N ALA A 130 15.86 14.40 5.14
CA ALA A 130 16.69 13.64 4.19
C ALA A 130 17.43 12.45 4.85
N ASP A 131 17.73 12.53 6.13
CA ASP A 131 18.40 11.48 6.90
C ASP A 131 17.44 10.54 7.64
N HIS A 132 16.14 10.60 7.32
CA HIS A 132 15.15 9.72 7.97
C HIS A 132 15.50 8.24 7.73
N PRO A 133 15.44 7.39 8.77
CA PRO A 133 15.82 5.97 8.66
C PRO A 133 15.03 5.18 7.59
N VAL A 134 13.79 5.56 7.31
CA VAL A 134 12.97 4.90 6.29
C VAL A 134 13.58 4.98 4.89
N ARG A 135 14.45 5.96 4.65
CA ARG A 135 15.11 6.17 3.36
C ARG A 135 16.28 5.24 3.10
N HIS A 136 16.80 4.59 4.14
CA HIS A 136 18.01 3.75 4.05
C HIS A 136 19.19 4.46 3.34
N GLY A 137 19.36 5.75 3.63
CA GLY A 137 20.40 6.58 3.04
C GLY A 137 20.11 7.12 1.65
N LYS A 138 18.95 6.82 1.06
CA LYS A 138 18.57 7.25 -0.29
C LYS A 138 17.71 8.51 -0.25
N VAL A 139 17.96 9.42 -1.19
CA VAL A 139 17.23 10.68 -1.31
C VAL A 139 16.87 10.95 -2.78
N GLY A 140 15.92 11.88 -3.00
CA GLY A 140 15.53 12.31 -4.33
C GLY A 140 14.98 11.18 -5.18
N ALA A 141 15.35 11.16 -6.46
CA ALA A 141 14.87 10.17 -7.42
C ALA A 141 15.24 8.72 -7.04
N GLU A 142 16.37 8.52 -6.36
CA GLU A 142 16.78 7.19 -5.89
C GLU A 142 15.80 6.64 -4.85
N HIS A 143 15.36 7.48 -3.92
CA HIS A 143 14.33 7.10 -2.94
C HIS A 143 13.00 6.78 -3.62
N SER A 144 12.55 7.63 -4.54
CA SER A 144 11.31 7.38 -5.31
C SER A 144 11.38 6.06 -6.08
N ARG A 145 12.52 5.73 -6.65
CA ARG A 145 12.74 4.45 -7.33
C ARG A 145 12.60 3.27 -6.37
N GLU A 146 13.16 3.36 -5.17
CA GLU A 146 13.04 2.28 -4.17
C GLU A 146 11.61 2.08 -3.73
N VAL A 147 10.87 3.17 -3.48
CA VAL A 147 9.44 3.10 -3.13
C VAL A 147 8.64 2.49 -4.29
N GLY A 148 8.97 2.85 -5.53
CA GLY A 148 8.34 2.27 -6.73
C GLY A 148 8.60 0.78 -6.87
N LEU A 149 9.81 0.31 -6.61
CA LEU A 149 10.15 -1.11 -6.63
C LEU A 149 9.40 -1.88 -5.54
N TRP A 150 9.26 -1.29 -4.37
CA TRP A 150 8.50 -1.87 -3.26
C TRP A 150 7.02 -2.05 -3.62
N TRP A 151 6.39 -1.02 -4.17
CA TRP A 151 5.01 -1.11 -4.66
C TRP A 151 4.87 -2.05 -5.84
N GLY A 152 5.86 -2.08 -6.75
CA GLY A 152 5.87 -3.01 -7.87
C GLY A 152 5.82 -4.46 -7.42
N ALA A 153 6.56 -4.82 -6.38
CA ALA A 153 6.54 -6.15 -5.79
C ALA A 153 5.17 -6.48 -5.18
N LEU A 154 4.58 -5.54 -4.45
CA LEU A 154 3.24 -5.71 -3.87
C LEU A 154 2.15 -5.84 -4.92
N LEU A 155 2.15 -4.98 -5.93
CA LEU A 155 1.14 -5.01 -6.98
C LEU A 155 1.28 -6.22 -7.90
N SER A 156 2.47 -6.75 -8.08
CA SER A 156 2.66 -8.01 -8.80
C SER A 156 2.01 -9.17 -8.05
N ALA A 157 2.14 -9.23 -6.72
CA ALA A 157 1.47 -10.21 -5.89
C ALA A 157 -0.06 -10.04 -5.95
N TRP A 158 -0.55 -8.81 -5.89
CA TRP A 158 -1.98 -8.52 -6.00
C TRP A 158 -2.54 -8.92 -7.37
N ARG A 159 -1.82 -8.63 -8.45
CA ARG A 159 -2.23 -9.02 -9.80
C ARG A 159 -2.39 -10.54 -9.93
N LEU A 160 -1.46 -11.31 -9.37
CA LEU A 160 -1.56 -12.77 -9.34
C LEU A 160 -2.79 -13.21 -8.53
N HIS A 161 -3.05 -12.56 -7.40
CA HIS A 161 -4.23 -12.83 -6.59
C HIS A 161 -5.53 -12.56 -7.35
N CYS A 162 -5.60 -11.46 -8.12
CA CYS A 162 -6.75 -11.12 -8.96
C CYS A 162 -7.00 -12.15 -10.08
N SER A 163 -5.96 -12.85 -10.54
CA SER A 163 -6.09 -13.87 -11.58
C SER A 163 -6.78 -15.15 -11.07
N GLY A 164 -6.90 -15.30 -9.74
CA GLY A 164 -7.46 -16.49 -9.12
C GLY A 164 -6.56 -17.72 -9.27
N PRO A 165 -6.97 -18.87 -8.69
CA PRO A 165 -6.28 -20.12 -8.93
C PRO A 165 -6.38 -20.49 -10.42
N ALA A 166 -5.30 -21.02 -10.99
CA ALA A 166 -5.33 -21.57 -12.33
C ALA A 166 -6.42 -22.66 -12.38
N ASP A 167 -7.37 -22.51 -13.32
CA ASP A 167 -8.35 -23.57 -13.58
C ASP A 167 -7.57 -24.76 -14.12
N ASP A 168 -7.36 -25.75 -13.29
CA ASP A 168 -6.88 -27.05 -13.69
C ASP A 168 -7.99 -27.75 -14.47
N HIS A 169 -7.96 -27.61 -15.79
CA HIS A 169 -8.78 -28.39 -16.70
C HIS A 169 -7.96 -29.51 -17.33
#